data_0bf14aa94524418a779106c7c857535b
#
_entry.id   0bf14aa94524418a779106c7c857535b
#
_cell.length_a   1.000
_cell.length_b   1.000
_cell.length_c   1.000
_cell.angle_alpha   90.00
_cell.angle_beta   90.00
_cell.angle_gamma   90.00
#
_symmetry.space_group_name_H-M   'P 1'
#
loop_
_entity.id
_entity.type
_entity.pdbx_description
1 polymer ?
#
loop_
_entity_poly.entity_id
_entity_poly.type
_entity_poly.pdbx_seq_one_letter_code
_entity_poly.pdbx_strand_id
1 'polypeptide(L)'
;LRRSPHPAGGAVHLPRRQCGSGSFAISAAKIDPRLKAIATVSMYDMGAASRNGLKHALSPGERKRIIAQAAEQRYAEFLGGEPLYTGGTVHELTAESTPIEREFYEFYRTPRGEFTPDGATPRTTTHPTLTSNVKFMNFYPFADIETISPRPLLFIAGENAHSREFSENAYRLAAEPKELYLVPDAGHVDLYDRTGLIPFGKLETFFRAALK
;
A
#
# COMPACT_ATOMS: atom_id res chain seq x y z
N LEU A 1 -16.10 -4.51 37.52
CA LEU A 1 -15.80 -4.44 36.09
C LEU A 1 -16.89 -5.18 35.32
N ARG A 2 -17.87 -4.45 34.77
CA ARG A 2 -18.94 -5.02 33.94
C ARG A 2 -18.37 -5.28 32.54
N ARG A 3 -18.40 -6.55 32.09
CA ARG A 3 -18.09 -6.93 30.72
C ARG A 3 -19.22 -6.43 29.80
N SER A 4 -18.92 -5.49 28.93
CA SER A 4 -19.80 -5.17 27.79
C SER A 4 -19.77 -6.32 26.78
N PRO A 5 -20.91 -6.76 26.23
CA PRO A 5 -20.91 -7.77 25.19
C PRO A 5 -20.29 -7.17 23.91
N HIS A 6 -19.21 -7.77 23.43
CA HIS A 6 -18.71 -7.48 22.10
C HIS A 6 -19.68 -8.05 21.07
N PRO A 7 -20.08 -7.27 20.05
CA PRO A 7 -20.84 -7.84 18.95
C PRO A 7 -19.93 -8.82 18.19
N ALA A 8 -20.41 -10.03 18.03
CA ALA A 8 -19.80 -11.05 17.21
C ALA A 8 -19.81 -10.62 15.73
N GLY A 9 -18.68 -10.79 15.05
CA GLY A 9 -18.64 -10.84 13.58
C GLY A 9 -18.68 -9.52 12.84
N GLY A 10 -17.84 -8.54 13.21
CA GLY A 10 -17.54 -7.40 12.34
C GLY A 10 -16.57 -7.81 11.25
N ALA A 11 -17.03 -7.97 10.00
CA ALA A 11 -16.14 -7.98 8.85
C ALA A 11 -15.33 -6.65 8.87
N VAL A 12 -14.01 -6.74 8.92
CA VAL A 12 -13.15 -5.56 8.85
C VAL A 12 -13.30 -4.97 7.44
N HIS A 13 -14.11 -3.92 7.35
CA HIS A 13 -14.23 -3.14 6.12
C HIS A 13 -12.95 -2.32 6.01
N LEU A 14 -12.00 -2.77 5.19
CA LEU A 14 -10.79 -2.00 4.90
C LEU A 14 -11.18 -0.77 4.08
N PRO A 15 -10.81 0.44 4.51
CA PRO A 15 -11.07 1.64 3.72
C PRO A 15 -10.34 1.56 2.38
N ARG A 16 -11.00 2.04 1.33
CA ARG A 16 -10.54 2.05 -0.07
C ARG A 16 -9.29 2.94 -0.30
N ARG A 17 -8.13 2.54 0.26
CA ARG A 17 -6.81 3.13 -0.06
C ARG A 17 -5.84 1.98 -0.28
N GLN A 18 -5.66 1.57 -1.55
CA GLN A 18 -5.27 0.22 -1.88
C GLN A 18 -3.77 -0.07 -1.92
N CYS A 19 -2.88 0.85 -2.28
CA CYS A 19 -1.46 0.54 -2.37
C CYS A 19 -0.80 0.20 -1.03
N GLY A 20 -0.86 1.13 -0.07
CA GLY A 20 -0.20 1.00 1.23
C GLY A 20 -0.96 0.14 2.24
N SER A 21 -2.29 0.04 2.10
CA SER A 21 -3.15 -0.62 3.08
C SER A 21 -2.81 -2.11 3.29
N GLY A 22 -2.33 -2.79 2.26
CA GLY A 22 -1.87 -4.18 2.38
C GLY A 22 -0.71 -4.33 3.35
N SER A 23 0.32 -3.48 3.24
CA SER A 23 1.47 -3.51 4.16
C SER A 23 1.08 -3.06 5.58
N PHE A 24 0.12 -2.13 5.72
CA PHE A 24 -0.40 -1.76 7.03
C PHE A 24 -1.19 -2.90 7.67
N ALA A 25 -2.01 -3.63 6.90
CA ALA A 25 -2.76 -4.79 7.38
C ALA A 25 -1.81 -5.91 7.85
N ILE A 26 -0.75 -6.21 7.09
CA ILE A 26 0.29 -7.15 7.49
C ILE A 26 0.96 -6.71 8.80
N SER A 27 1.35 -5.45 8.90
CA SER A 27 1.96 -4.91 10.12
C SER A 27 1.03 -5.01 11.33
N ALA A 28 -0.25 -4.68 11.17
CA ALA A 28 -1.26 -4.81 12.22
C ALA A 28 -1.49 -6.27 12.63
N ALA A 29 -1.51 -7.20 11.66
CA ALA A 29 -1.76 -8.61 11.93
C ALA A 29 -0.69 -9.26 12.82
N LYS A 30 0.55 -8.77 12.81
CA LYS A 30 1.61 -9.28 13.68
C LYS A 30 1.30 -9.09 15.17
N ILE A 31 0.54 -8.08 15.52
CA ILE A 31 0.25 -7.70 16.92
C ILE A 31 -1.24 -7.79 17.28
N ASP A 32 -2.12 -8.06 16.33
CA ASP A 32 -3.56 -8.19 16.58
C ASP A 32 -4.09 -9.57 16.15
N PRO A 33 -4.24 -10.52 17.10
CA PRO A 33 -4.72 -11.86 16.81
C PRO A 33 -6.22 -11.94 16.47
N ARG A 34 -6.96 -10.83 16.55
CA ARG A 34 -8.35 -10.74 16.12
C ARG A 34 -8.48 -10.74 14.59
N LEU A 35 -7.42 -10.34 13.88
CA LEU A 35 -7.32 -10.46 12.42
C LEU A 35 -7.08 -11.94 12.07
N LYS A 36 -8.14 -12.68 11.79
CA LYS A 36 -8.11 -14.15 11.63
C LYS A 36 -7.59 -14.61 10.27
N ALA A 37 -7.76 -13.80 9.24
CA ALA A 37 -7.29 -14.05 7.89
C ALA A 37 -6.97 -12.72 7.21
N ILE A 38 -5.94 -12.67 6.40
CA ILE A 38 -5.51 -11.43 5.74
C ILE A 38 -5.35 -11.69 4.24
N ALA A 39 -6.07 -10.92 3.42
CA ALA A 39 -5.86 -10.87 1.98
C ALA A 39 -5.38 -9.48 1.59
N THR A 40 -4.34 -9.39 0.77
CA THR A 40 -3.83 -8.15 0.20
C THR A 40 -4.01 -8.17 -1.31
N VAL A 41 -4.39 -7.03 -1.89
CA VAL A 41 -4.57 -6.86 -3.33
C VAL A 41 -3.77 -5.66 -3.79
N SER A 42 -2.94 -5.82 -4.81
CA SER A 42 -2.06 -4.77 -5.34
C SER A 42 -1.28 -4.03 -4.23
N MET A 43 -0.62 -4.80 -3.37
CA MET A 43 0.07 -4.25 -2.20
C MET A 43 1.40 -3.59 -2.57
N TYR A 44 1.72 -2.50 -1.86
CA TYR A 44 3.07 -1.95 -1.75
C TYR A 44 3.67 -2.24 -0.37
N ASP A 45 4.94 -2.60 -0.32
CA ASP A 45 5.75 -2.33 0.88
C ASP A 45 6.11 -0.85 0.89
N MET A 46 5.33 -0.06 1.63
CA MET A 46 5.53 1.39 1.70
C MET A 46 6.91 1.77 2.23
N GLY A 47 7.46 0.94 3.10
CA GLY A 47 8.81 1.13 3.63
C GLY A 47 9.90 0.84 2.61
N ALA A 48 9.86 -0.31 1.96
CA ALA A 48 10.83 -0.68 0.94
C ALA A 48 10.77 0.27 -0.26
N ALA A 49 9.57 0.62 -0.74
CA ALA A 49 9.39 1.58 -1.82
C ALA A 49 10.01 2.95 -1.49
N SER A 50 9.83 3.44 -0.26
CA SER A 50 10.42 4.71 0.18
C SER A 50 11.94 4.64 0.39
N ARG A 51 12.46 3.49 0.86
CA ARG A 51 13.91 3.31 1.11
C ARG A 51 14.71 3.05 -0.15
N ASN A 52 14.17 2.27 -1.06
CA ASN A 52 14.91 1.67 -2.16
C ASN A 52 14.36 2.06 -3.53
N GLY A 53 13.19 2.69 -3.61
CA GLY A 53 12.46 2.81 -4.88
C GLY A 53 11.94 1.46 -5.38
N LEU A 54 11.25 1.48 -6.52
CA LEU A 54 10.83 0.26 -7.22
C LEU A 54 12.08 -0.41 -7.82
N LYS A 55 12.15 -1.73 -7.74
CA LYS A 55 13.29 -2.53 -8.25
C LYS A 55 14.65 -2.01 -7.77
N HIS A 56 14.69 -1.46 -6.55
CA HIS A 56 15.91 -0.90 -5.95
C HIS A 56 16.54 0.27 -6.74
N ALA A 57 15.73 1.07 -7.41
CA ALA A 57 16.20 2.21 -8.21
C ALA A 57 16.81 3.36 -7.39
N LEU A 58 16.50 3.45 -6.07
CA LEU A 58 17.03 4.51 -5.20
C LEU A 58 18.33 4.04 -4.51
N SER A 59 19.42 4.74 -4.78
CA SER A 59 20.71 4.46 -4.16
C SER A 59 20.74 4.86 -2.67
N PRO A 60 21.65 4.25 -1.86
CA PRO A 60 21.85 4.67 -0.47
C PRO A 60 22.24 6.15 -0.32
N GLY A 61 22.97 6.72 -1.28
CA GLY A 61 23.35 8.12 -1.29
C GLY A 61 22.15 9.05 -1.48
N GLU A 62 21.29 8.74 -2.43
CA GLU A 62 20.04 9.47 -2.65
C GLU A 62 19.11 9.39 -1.46
N ARG A 63 18.97 8.21 -0.85
CA ARG A 63 18.19 8.04 0.38
C ARG A 63 18.68 8.93 1.51
N LYS A 64 20.02 8.99 1.74
CA LYS A 64 20.62 9.87 2.75
C LYS A 64 20.33 11.35 2.46
N ARG A 65 20.40 11.76 1.20
CA ARG A 65 20.08 13.15 0.78
C ARG A 65 18.61 13.49 1.07
N ILE A 66 17.67 12.59 0.75
CA ILE A 66 16.25 12.80 1.03
C ILE A 66 16.00 12.93 2.55
N ILE A 67 16.66 12.10 3.36
CA ILE A 67 16.55 12.15 4.83
C ILE A 67 17.08 13.51 5.35
N ALA A 68 18.23 13.96 4.87
CA ALA A 68 18.79 15.26 5.26
C ALA A 68 17.87 16.41 4.85
N GLN A 69 17.37 16.42 3.62
CA GLN A 69 16.42 17.42 3.14
C GLN A 69 15.13 17.44 4.00
N ALA A 70 14.61 16.28 4.38
CA ALA A 70 13.45 16.19 5.27
C ALA A 70 13.74 16.71 6.68
N ALA A 71 14.96 16.57 7.18
CA ALA A 71 15.36 17.12 8.48
C ALA A 71 15.36 18.65 8.44
N GLU A 72 15.96 19.25 7.41
CA GLU A 72 15.94 20.71 7.21
C GLU A 72 14.50 21.23 7.04
N GLN A 73 13.69 20.53 6.26
CA GLN A 73 12.28 20.91 6.06
C GLN A 73 11.49 20.93 7.37
N ARG A 74 11.76 20.00 8.32
CA ARG A 74 11.10 20.03 9.64
C ARG A 74 11.41 21.31 10.43
N TYR A 75 12.64 21.83 10.33
CA TYR A 75 12.97 23.12 10.93
C TYR A 75 12.22 24.25 10.27
N ALA A 76 12.14 24.26 8.95
CA ALA A 76 11.37 25.26 8.22
C ALA A 76 9.89 25.25 8.63
N GLU A 77 9.26 24.07 8.67
CA GLU A 77 7.88 23.91 9.10
C GLU A 77 7.67 24.32 10.59
N PHE A 78 8.61 23.98 11.47
CA PHE A 78 8.57 24.39 12.88
C PHE A 78 8.63 25.92 13.05
N LEU A 79 9.32 26.60 12.18
CA LEU A 79 9.41 28.09 12.14
C LEU A 79 8.24 28.74 11.39
N GLY A 80 7.22 27.99 11.00
CA GLY A 80 6.04 28.49 10.32
C GLY A 80 6.11 28.50 8.79
N GLY A 81 7.11 27.83 8.22
CA GLY A 81 7.24 27.65 6.77
C GLY A 81 6.23 26.64 6.22
N GLU A 82 5.95 26.75 4.92
CA GLU A 82 5.01 25.89 4.22
C GLU A 82 5.50 24.45 4.07
N PRO A 83 4.61 23.45 4.12
CA PRO A 83 4.97 22.06 3.82
C PRO A 83 5.49 21.89 2.39
N LEU A 84 6.58 21.14 2.24
CA LEU A 84 7.08 20.72 0.94
C LEU A 84 6.43 19.39 0.55
N TYR A 85 5.67 19.38 -0.56
CA TYR A 85 5.08 18.19 -1.13
C TYR A 85 6.08 17.46 -2.03
N THR A 86 6.07 16.13 -1.96
CA THR A 86 6.92 15.28 -2.80
C THR A 86 6.14 14.63 -3.92
N GLY A 87 6.81 13.85 -4.76
CA GLY A 87 6.23 13.12 -5.85
C GLY A 87 4.99 12.32 -5.45
N GLY A 88 4.10 12.17 -6.36
CA GLY A 88 2.83 11.45 -6.28
C GLY A 88 2.35 11.23 -7.71
N THR A 89 1.05 11.22 -7.92
CA THR A 89 0.50 11.13 -9.28
C THR A 89 0.72 12.44 -10.03
N VAL A 90 1.37 12.38 -11.19
CA VAL A 90 1.60 13.56 -12.05
C VAL A 90 0.29 14.27 -12.38
N HIS A 91 0.36 15.58 -12.58
CA HIS A 91 -0.83 16.38 -12.91
C HIS A 91 -1.15 16.34 -14.41
N GLU A 92 -0.14 16.14 -15.25
CA GLU A 92 -0.24 16.08 -16.71
C GLU A 92 0.66 14.97 -17.22
N LEU A 93 0.26 14.36 -18.32
CA LEU A 93 1.09 13.40 -19.05
C LEU A 93 1.89 14.13 -20.11
N THR A 94 3.16 13.77 -20.22
CA THR A 94 4.08 14.25 -21.28
C THR A 94 4.55 13.06 -22.14
N ALA A 95 5.31 13.34 -23.18
CA ALA A 95 5.92 12.30 -24.00
C ALA A 95 6.88 11.42 -23.17
N GLU A 96 7.53 12.01 -22.16
CA GLU A 96 8.51 11.38 -21.27
C GLU A 96 7.87 10.64 -20.10
N SER A 97 6.55 10.77 -19.88
CA SER A 97 5.84 10.07 -18.79
C SER A 97 6.04 8.57 -18.87
N THR A 98 6.47 8.01 -17.76
CA THR A 98 6.71 6.57 -17.61
C THR A 98 5.40 5.77 -17.67
N PRO A 99 5.44 4.46 -17.96
CA PRO A 99 4.24 3.61 -17.90
C PRO A 99 3.54 3.66 -16.53
N ILE A 100 4.31 3.76 -15.43
CA ILE A 100 3.76 3.84 -14.07
C ILE A 100 3.02 5.17 -13.85
N GLU A 101 3.60 6.28 -14.29
CA GLU A 101 2.94 7.59 -14.20
C GLU A 101 1.66 7.63 -15.01
N ARG A 102 1.64 7.02 -16.21
CA ARG A 102 0.44 6.89 -17.03
C ARG A 102 -0.63 6.05 -16.34
N GLU A 103 -0.25 4.90 -15.78
CA GLU A 103 -1.17 4.01 -15.06
C GLU A 103 -1.83 4.71 -13.87
N PHE A 104 -1.04 5.43 -13.05
CA PHE A 104 -1.56 6.19 -11.92
C PHE A 104 -2.38 7.41 -12.34
N TYR A 105 -1.98 8.11 -13.40
CA TYR A 105 -2.73 9.24 -13.95
C TYR A 105 -4.13 8.79 -14.40
N GLU A 106 -4.22 7.70 -15.18
CA GLU A 106 -5.49 7.15 -15.67
C GLU A 106 -6.46 6.82 -14.54
N PHE A 107 -5.97 6.45 -13.36
CA PHE A 107 -6.84 6.20 -12.22
C PHE A 107 -7.12 7.48 -11.43
N TYR A 108 -6.08 8.17 -10.97
CA TYR A 108 -6.25 9.25 -9.98
C TYR A 108 -6.55 10.63 -10.57
N ARG A 109 -6.45 10.82 -11.89
CA ARG A 109 -6.67 12.10 -12.58
C ARG A 109 -7.77 12.04 -13.64
N THR A 110 -8.58 11.01 -13.62
CA THR A 110 -9.75 10.84 -14.52
C THR A 110 -10.97 10.44 -13.70
N PRO A 111 -12.19 10.51 -14.28
CA PRO A 111 -13.41 10.07 -13.60
C PRO A 111 -13.40 8.63 -13.10
N ARG A 112 -12.39 7.84 -13.50
CA ARG A 112 -12.21 6.46 -13.03
C ARG A 112 -12.02 6.35 -11.52
N GLY A 113 -11.23 7.24 -10.91
CA GLY A 113 -10.94 7.20 -9.47
C GLY A 113 -10.55 8.55 -8.90
N GLU A 114 -10.74 9.64 -9.64
CA GLU A 114 -10.47 10.99 -9.17
C GLU A 114 -11.32 11.33 -7.95
N PHE A 115 -10.65 11.78 -6.90
CA PHE A 115 -11.30 12.24 -5.69
C PHE A 115 -10.42 13.23 -4.95
N THR A 116 -10.99 14.39 -4.60
CA THR A 116 -10.35 15.39 -3.76
C THR A 116 -11.13 15.49 -2.44
N PRO A 117 -10.52 15.08 -1.30
CA PRO A 117 -11.19 15.19 -0.02
C PRO A 117 -11.42 16.64 0.41
N ASP A 118 -12.38 16.85 1.31
CA ASP A 118 -12.61 18.16 1.91
C ASP A 118 -11.34 18.70 2.56
N GLY A 119 -11.05 19.99 2.35
CA GLY A 119 -9.84 20.64 2.85
C GLY A 119 -8.56 20.35 2.07
N ALA A 120 -8.59 19.49 1.05
CA ALA A 120 -7.49 19.30 0.11
C ALA A 120 -7.73 20.05 -1.21
N THR A 121 -6.73 20.05 -2.06
CA THR A 121 -6.84 20.57 -3.43
C THR A 121 -6.43 19.48 -4.43
N PRO A 122 -6.85 19.55 -5.70
CA PRO A 122 -6.37 18.63 -6.73
C PRO A 122 -4.84 18.60 -6.84
N ARG A 123 -4.17 19.72 -6.54
CA ARG A 123 -2.69 19.83 -6.55
C ARG A 123 -2.01 19.05 -5.43
N THR A 124 -2.65 18.91 -4.28
CA THR A 124 -2.07 18.22 -3.10
C THR A 124 -2.59 16.79 -2.93
N THR A 125 -3.71 16.47 -3.57
CA THR A 125 -4.27 15.10 -3.55
C THR A 125 -3.30 14.14 -4.19
N THR A 126 -3.03 13.01 -3.52
CA THR A 126 -2.03 11.98 -3.86
C THR A 126 -0.55 12.40 -3.68
N HIS A 127 -0.27 13.62 -3.22
CA HIS A 127 1.09 14.08 -2.94
C HIS A 127 1.34 14.12 -1.43
N PRO A 128 2.18 13.24 -0.86
CA PRO A 128 2.57 13.33 0.55
C PRO A 128 3.54 14.50 0.77
N THR A 129 3.55 15.06 1.98
CA THR A 129 4.62 15.98 2.35
C THR A 129 5.95 15.23 2.49
N LEU A 130 7.07 15.88 2.22
CA LEU A 130 8.41 15.32 2.35
C LEU A 130 8.63 14.79 3.77
N THR A 131 8.26 15.58 4.78
CA THR A 131 8.42 15.25 6.20
C THR A 131 7.55 14.09 6.66
N SER A 132 6.40 13.86 6.01
CA SER A 132 5.55 12.70 6.23
C SER A 132 6.06 11.47 5.49
N ASN A 133 6.42 11.61 4.21
CA ASN A 133 6.81 10.50 3.35
C ASN A 133 8.10 9.82 3.83
N VAL A 134 9.09 10.61 4.30
CA VAL A 134 10.36 10.07 4.79
C VAL A 134 10.18 9.13 6.00
N LYS A 135 9.09 9.24 6.74
CA LYS A 135 8.79 8.36 7.89
C LYS A 135 8.58 6.91 7.45
N PHE A 136 8.09 6.69 6.23
CA PHE A 136 7.98 5.34 5.68
C PHE A 136 9.33 4.64 5.53
N MET A 137 10.44 5.37 5.42
CA MET A 137 11.77 4.75 5.39
C MET A 137 12.09 3.94 6.64
N ASN A 138 11.40 4.22 7.77
CA ASN A 138 11.51 3.45 9.01
C ASN A 138 10.35 2.44 9.22
N PHE A 139 9.59 2.13 8.19
CA PHE A 139 8.51 1.16 8.23
C PHE A 139 8.95 -0.16 7.59
N TYR A 140 8.90 -1.25 8.35
CA TYR A 140 9.33 -2.58 7.95
C TYR A 140 8.16 -3.58 8.12
N PRO A 141 7.15 -3.51 7.24
CA PRO A 141 5.91 -4.29 7.42
C PRO A 141 6.13 -5.79 7.39
N PHE A 142 7.14 -6.26 6.64
CA PHE A 142 7.39 -7.69 6.45
C PHE A 142 8.44 -8.28 7.40
N ALA A 143 9.07 -7.46 8.26
CA ALA A 143 9.85 -8.00 9.37
C ALA A 143 8.92 -8.83 10.27
N ASP A 144 9.35 -10.04 10.61
CA ASP A 144 8.62 -11.00 11.46
C ASP A 144 7.22 -11.38 10.91
N ILE A 145 7.01 -11.30 9.59
CA ILE A 145 5.72 -11.65 8.94
C ILE A 145 5.34 -13.12 9.18
N GLU A 146 6.32 -14.00 9.35
CA GLU A 146 6.14 -15.42 9.65
C GLU A 146 5.41 -15.64 10.99
N THR A 147 5.46 -14.68 11.91
CA THR A 147 4.77 -14.76 13.21
C THR A 147 3.24 -14.64 13.09
N ILE A 148 2.72 -14.27 11.92
CA ILE A 148 1.28 -14.27 11.66
C ILE A 148 0.73 -15.69 11.63
N SER A 149 1.52 -16.68 11.23
CA SER A 149 1.14 -18.10 11.25
C SER A 149 0.60 -18.50 12.64
N PRO A 150 -0.43 -19.37 12.73
CA PRO A 150 -1.06 -20.15 11.66
C PRO A 150 -2.24 -19.43 10.95
N ARG A 151 -2.39 -18.13 11.06
CA ARG A 151 -3.45 -17.38 10.39
C ARG A 151 -3.13 -17.25 8.89
N PRO A 152 -4.10 -17.59 8.00
CA PRO A 152 -3.85 -17.66 6.58
C PRO A 152 -3.63 -16.27 5.96
N LEU A 153 -2.69 -16.23 5.01
CA LEU A 153 -2.35 -15.05 4.21
C LEU A 153 -2.60 -15.33 2.73
N LEU A 154 -3.28 -14.40 2.06
CA LEU A 154 -3.47 -14.41 0.61
C LEU A 154 -2.89 -13.12 0.01
N PHE A 155 -1.93 -13.27 -0.89
CA PHE A 155 -1.33 -12.16 -1.62
C PHE A 155 -1.84 -12.18 -3.07
N ILE A 156 -2.51 -11.12 -3.50
CA ILE A 156 -3.03 -10.98 -4.87
C ILE A 156 -2.31 -9.81 -5.53
N ALA A 157 -1.77 -10.04 -6.72
CA ALA A 157 -1.15 -9.00 -7.54
C ALA A 157 -1.50 -9.22 -9.01
N GLY A 158 -1.51 -8.16 -9.79
CA GLY A 158 -1.56 -8.28 -11.25
C GLY A 158 -0.24 -8.87 -11.77
N GLU A 159 -0.32 -9.73 -12.79
CA GLU A 159 0.85 -10.34 -13.39
C GLU A 159 1.80 -9.28 -13.98
N ASN A 160 1.24 -8.22 -14.55
CA ASN A 160 1.97 -7.10 -15.15
C ASN A 160 2.14 -5.92 -14.19
N ALA A 161 1.73 -6.07 -12.90
CA ALA A 161 1.83 -4.97 -11.95
C ALA A 161 3.29 -4.65 -11.59
N HIS A 162 3.65 -3.37 -11.70
CA HIS A 162 4.98 -2.88 -11.30
C HIS A 162 5.27 -3.10 -9.80
N SER A 163 4.22 -3.28 -8.98
CA SER A 163 4.30 -3.57 -7.54
C SER A 163 4.31 -5.07 -7.18
N ARG A 164 4.25 -5.95 -8.16
CA ARG A 164 4.20 -7.41 -7.97
C ARG A 164 5.32 -7.90 -7.06
N GLU A 165 6.51 -7.33 -7.17
CA GLU A 165 7.69 -7.65 -6.35
C GLU A 165 7.40 -7.64 -4.84
N PHE A 166 6.54 -6.73 -4.36
CA PHE A 166 6.22 -6.64 -2.93
C PHE A 166 5.36 -7.80 -2.45
N SER A 167 4.38 -8.23 -3.26
CA SER A 167 3.57 -9.41 -2.95
C SER A 167 4.38 -10.70 -2.99
N GLU A 168 5.27 -10.85 -3.96
CA GLU A 168 6.19 -11.98 -4.06
C GLU A 168 7.16 -12.03 -2.87
N ASN A 169 7.71 -10.88 -2.47
CA ASN A 169 8.60 -10.79 -1.32
C ASN A 169 7.88 -11.13 0.00
N ALA A 170 6.67 -10.60 0.22
CA ALA A 170 5.87 -10.92 1.39
C ALA A 170 5.52 -12.42 1.43
N TYR A 171 5.10 -12.99 0.30
CA TYR A 171 4.84 -14.42 0.19
C TYR A 171 6.06 -15.26 0.53
N ARG A 172 7.25 -14.90 0.02
CA ARG A 172 8.50 -15.63 0.29
C ARG A 172 8.86 -15.62 1.79
N LEU A 173 8.62 -14.52 2.49
CA LEU A 173 8.96 -14.34 3.90
C LEU A 173 7.92 -14.92 4.85
N ALA A 174 6.64 -14.94 4.48
CA ALA A 174 5.57 -15.45 5.33
C ALA A 174 5.72 -16.97 5.58
N ALA A 175 5.24 -17.44 6.74
CA ALA A 175 5.07 -18.87 7.02
C ALA A 175 3.68 -19.37 6.53
N GLU A 176 3.52 -20.69 6.49
CA GLU A 176 2.25 -21.34 6.13
C GLU A 176 1.17 -21.11 7.22
N PRO A 177 -0.13 -21.09 6.84
CA PRO A 177 -0.65 -21.21 5.48
C PRO A 177 -0.63 -19.88 4.71
N LYS A 178 -0.11 -19.92 3.49
CA LYS A 178 -0.02 -18.73 2.62
C LYS A 178 -0.30 -19.09 1.17
N GLU A 179 -0.76 -18.11 0.42
CA GLU A 179 -0.99 -18.25 -1.01
C GLU A 179 -0.61 -16.98 -1.76
N LEU A 180 -0.03 -17.11 -2.95
CA LEU A 180 0.16 -16.05 -3.92
C LEU A 180 -0.70 -16.32 -5.15
N TYR A 181 -1.54 -15.36 -5.51
CA TYR A 181 -2.39 -15.42 -6.68
C TYR A 181 -2.08 -14.26 -7.63
N LEU A 182 -1.58 -14.59 -8.82
CA LEU A 182 -1.32 -13.61 -9.87
C LEU A 182 -2.50 -13.57 -10.82
N VAL A 183 -3.05 -12.36 -11.03
CA VAL A 183 -4.15 -12.14 -11.97
C VAL A 183 -3.56 -11.90 -13.35
N PRO A 184 -3.85 -12.77 -14.34
CA PRO A 184 -3.32 -12.63 -15.69
C PRO A 184 -3.64 -11.27 -16.30
N ASP A 185 -2.71 -10.73 -17.05
CA ASP A 185 -2.81 -9.48 -17.82
C ASP A 185 -3.14 -8.22 -17.02
N ALA A 186 -3.33 -8.30 -15.70
CA ALA A 186 -3.66 -7.15 -14.87
C ALA A 186 -2.41 -6.32 -14.49
N GLY A 187 -2.53 -5.00 -14.56
CA GLY A 187 -1.62 -4.02 -13.97
C GLY A 187 -1.92 -3.78 -12.48
N HIS A 188 -1.25 -2.77 -11.91
CA HIS A 188 -1.39 -2.46 -10.49
C HIS A 188 -2.78 -1.87 -10.16
N VAL A 189 -3.22 -0.85 -10.91
CA VAL A 189 -4.50 -0.17 -10.63
C VAL A 189 -5.71 -0.89 -11.24
N ASP A 190 -5.50 -1.90 -12.07
CA ASP A 190 -6.59 -2.68 -12.65
C ASP A 190 -7.39 -3.43 -11.59
N LEU A 191 -6.72 -3.82 -10.50
CA LEU A 191 -7.38 -4.48 -9.37
C LEU A 191 -8.02 -3.51 -8.37
N TYR A 192 -8.11 -2.22 -8.69
CA TYR A 192 -8.78 -1.23 -7.86
C TYR A 192 -10.28 -1.14 -8.15
N ASP A 193 -10.66 -1.21 -9.42
CA ASP A 193 -12.00 -0.92 -9.90
C ASP A 193 -12.49 -1.81 -11.05
N ARG A 194 -11.60 -2.50 -11.77
CA ARG A 194 -11.99 -3.39 -12.86
C ARG A 194 -12.54 -4.69 -12.31
N THR A 195 -13.84 -4.69 -12.01
CA THR A 195 -14.53 -5.81 -11.35
C THR A 195 -14.41 -7.14 -12.08
N GLY A 196 -14.22 -7.12 -13.39
CA GLY A 196 -13.97 -8.33 -14.20
C GLY A 196 -12.58 -8.95 -14.01
N LEU A 197 -11.61 -8.19 -13.46
CA LEU A 197 -10.26 -8.66 -13.17
C LEU A 197 -10.06 -8.97 -11.68
N ILE A 198 -10.82 -8.31 -10.80
CA ILE A 198 -10.72 -8.55 -9.36
C ILE A 198 -11.22 -9.98 -9.05
N PRO A 199 -10.39 -10.85 -8.44
CA PRO A 199 -10.74 -12.26 -8.25
C PRO A 199 -11.65 -12.45 -7.04
N PHE A 200 -12.88 -11.93 -7.08
CA PHE A 200 -13.86 -12.00 -5.99
C PHE A 200 -14.15 -13.43 -5.54
N GLY A 201 -14.28 -14.39 -6.46
CA GLY A 201 -14.49 -15.79 -6.13
C GLY A 201 -13.35 -16.40 -5.33
N LYS A 202 -12.09 -15.98 -5.62
CA LYS A 202 -10.91 -16.38 -4.86
C LYS A 202 -10.93 -15.81 -3.45
N LEU A 203 -11.24 -14.52 -3.32
CA LEU A 203 -11.37 -13.85 -2.02
C LEU A 203 -12.49 -14.48 -1.18
N GLU A 204 -13.65 -14.73 -1.78
CA GLU A 204 -14.77 -15.37 -1.09
C GLU A 204 -14.37 -16.77 -0.58
N THR A 205 -13.79 -17.60 -1.41
CA THR A 205 -13.34 -18.94 -1.05
C THR A 205 -12.33 -18.90 0.10
N PHE A 206 -11.35 -17.99 0.02
CA PHE A 206 -10.34 -17.81 1.05
C PHE A 206 -10.96 -17.45 2.41
N PHE A 207 -11.81 -16.42 2.45
CA PHE A 207 -12.40 -15.98 3.72
C PHE A 207 -13.43 -16.97 4.26
N ARG A 208 -14.23 -17.63 3.41
CA ARG A 208 -15.16 -18.69 3.86
C ARG A 208 -14.41 -19.87 4.49
N ALA A 209 -13.25 -20.23 3.98
CA ALA A 209 -12.43 -21.30 4.56
C ALA A 209 -11.80 -20.91 5.90
N ALA A 210 -11.36 -19.65 6.02
CA ALA A 210 -10.57 -19.16 7.14
C ALA A 210 -11.40 -18.69 8.35
N LEU A 211 -12.69 -18.36 8.15
CA LEU A 211 -13.56 -17.76 9.17
C LEU A 211 -14.67 -18.73 9.67
N LYS A 212 -14.46 -20.03 9.48
CA LYS A 212 -15.34 -21.08 10.00
C LYS A 212 -15.21 -21.25 11.50
#